data_95e8e0f46967b4807b26b1beca85a678
#
_entry.id   95e8e0f46967b4807b26b1beca85a678
#
_cell.length_a   1.000
_cell.length_b   1.000
_cell.length_c   1.000
_cell.angle_alpha   90.00
_cell.angle_beta   90.00
_cell.angle_gamma   90.00
#
_symmetry.space_group_name_H-M   'P 1'
#
loop_
_entity.id
_entity.type
_entity.pdbx_description
1 polymer ?
#
loop_
_entity_poly.entity_id
_entity_poly.type
_entity_poly.pdbx_seq_one_letter_code
_entity_poly.pdbx_strand_id
1 'polypeptide(L)'
;MDKYGILKHYFGYDSFRPGQEKLVDAILAGQDVLGIMPTGAGKSLCYQVPALLMSGITLVVSPLISLMKDQVGALNQAGVHAAYINSSLTDNQITKALAFAKQGRYKIIYVAPERLETWGFLDFATHVEISMITVDEAHCISQWGQDFRPSYLNILSFVKKLARRPIISAFTATATSKVRDDILQILSLERPVILTTGFDRSNLTFKVKHIKDKDSYILDYLVSHRQDSGIIYCATRKNVEKVYDMLNANGLSVTKYHAGLSAEERKENQDSFIYDIKPVVIATNAFGMGIDKSNVRFVIHYNMPQCIENYYQEAGRAGRDGEDSECVLLYSPQDIMINKFFIEHREPNPDMDAEEQARLMILDKRRLNAMVDYCKTTDCLREYILKYFGERPDNPGGGRYNCHNCSNCVVDEAEQEADEAYMYPGNRFSAPVSRNAAMVADRMKRSAAAAKSAYATPKSKKPEDALNDRGVMLFNRLRELRKQIAVSVGVPPYVIFSDRTLIDMCLKVPFNEEEMLSVSGVGENKYERYGKVFMDEIYDFLDGMKQNLAR
;
A
#
# COMPACT_ATOMS: atom_id res chain seq x y z
N MET A 1 -7.45 -30.02 -7.27
CA MET A 1 -6.31 -29.06 -7.29
C MET A 1 -5.92 -28.81 -5.85
N ASP A 2 -4.64 -28.85 -5.53
CA ASP A 2 -4.15 -28.53 -4.19
C ASP A 2 -3.86 -27.01 -4.02
N LYS A 3 -3.35 -26.59 -2.86
CA LYS A 3 -3.04 -25.19 -2.56
C LYS A 3 -2.02 -24.57 -3.51
N TYR A 4 -1.05 -25.33 -3.98
CA TYR A 4 -0.03 -24.86 -4.93
C TYR A 4 -0.60 -24.76 -6.35
N GLY A 5 -1.45 -25.71 -6.75
CA GLY A 5 -2.18 -25.66 -8.01
C GLY A 5 -3.09 -24.44 -8.09
N ILE A 6 -3.82 -24.10 -7.00
CA ILE A 6 -4.63 -22.87 -6.91
C ILE A 6 -3.74 -21.63 -7.00
N LEU A 7 -2.63 -21.62 -6.25
CA LEU A 7 -1.70 -20.49 -6.23
C LEU A 7 -1.12 -20.21 -7.62
N LYS A 8 -0.72 -21.27 -8.35
CA LYS A 8 -0.19 -21.13 -9.71
C LYS A 8 -1.27 -20.75 -10.71
N HIS A 9 -2.40 -21.48 -10.74
CA HIS A 9 -3.45 -21.30 -11.72
C HIS A 9 -4.08 -19.90 -11.69
N TYR A 10 -4.49 -19.42 -10.50
CA TYR A 10 -5.19 -18.14 -10.39
C TYR A 10 -4.27 -16.94 -10.20
N PHE A 11 -3.14 -17.13 -9.49
CA PHE A 11 -2.29 -16.01 -9.07
C PHE A 11 -0.91 -15.98 -9.75
N GLY A 12 -0.51 -17.07 -10.42
CA GLY A 12 0.74 -17.15 -11.17
C GLY A 12 2.01 -17.29 -10.32
N TYR A 13 1.88 -17.74 -9.07
CA TYR A 13 3.01 -17.95 -8.17
C TYR A 13 3.29 -19.42 -7.94
N ASP A 14 4.57 -19.82 -7.95
CA ASP A 14 5.00 -21.21 -7.75
C ASP A 14 5.13 -21.59 -6.27
N SER A 15 5.28 -20.60 -5.39
CA SER A 15 5.48 -20.82 -3.95
C SER A 15 4.88 -19.71 -3.11
N PHE A 16 4.53 -20.04 -1.89
CA PHE A 16 4.12 -19.08 -0.88
C PHE A 16 5.31 -18.28 -0.35
N ARG A 17 5.06 -17.04 0.04
CA ARG A 17 6.05 -16.25 0.79
C ARG A 17 6.18 -16.79 2.22
N PRO A 18 7.31 -16.51 2.92
CA PRO A 18 7.50 -16.94 4.30
C PRO A 18 6.28 -16.64 5.19
N GLY A 19 5.77 -17.66 5.88
CA GLY A 19 4.65 -17.58 6.79
C GLY A 19 3.26 -17.73 6.16
N GLN A 20 3.06 -17.42 4.87
CA GLN A 20 1.75 -17.54 4.22
C GLN A 20 1.25 -18.99 4.25
N GLU A 21 2.10 -19.94 3.90
CA GLU A 21 1.75 -21.35 3.84
C GLU A 21 1.25 -21.89 5.18
N LYS A 22 1.89 -21.51 6.28
CA LYS A 22 1.48 -21.90 7.63
C LYS A 22 0.05 -21.47 7.95
N LEU A 23 -0.35 -20.26 7.54
CA LEU A 23 -1.71 -19.75 7.75
C LEU A 23 -2.71 -20.45 6.83
N VAL A 24 -2.35 -20.69 5.57
CA VAL A 24 -3.17 -21.44 4.61
C VAL A 24 -3.44 -22.85 5.13
N ASP A 25 -2.41 -23.57 5.60
CA ASP A 25 -2.55 -24.93 6.14
C ASP A 25 -3.41 -24.96 7.40
N ALA A 26 -3.24 -23.97 8.30
CA ALA A 26 -4.07 -23.89 9.50
C ALA A 26 -5.55 -23.69 9.16
N ILE A 27 -5.87 -22.80 8.21
CA ILE A 27 -7.25 -22.58 7.74
C ILE A 27 -7.81 -23.86 7.12
N LEU A 28 -7.05 -24.53 6.25
CA LEU A 28 -7.48 -25.79 5.62
C LEU A 28 -7.65 -26.94 6.63
N ALA A 29 -6.92 -26.90 7.74
CA ALA A 29 -7.09 -27.82 8.87
C ALA A 29 -8.28 -27.46 9.79
N GLY A 30 -9.05 -26.41 9.48
CA GLY A 30 -10.21 -25.99 10.27
C GLY A 30 -9.86 -25.15 11.51
N GLN A 31 -8.67 -24.55 11.56
CA GLN A 31 -8.22 -23.73 12.69
C GLN A 31 -8.45 -22.25 12.43
N ASP A 32 -8.81 -21.51 13.48
CA ASP A 32 -8.80 -20.05 13.43
C ASP A 32 -7.36 -19.53 13.28
N VAL A 33 -7.20 -18.38 12.65
CA VAL A 33 -5.88 -17.78 12.48
C VAL A 33 -5.88 -16.29 12.78
N LEU A 34 -4.73 -15.79 13.25
CA LEU A 34 -4.40 -14.38 13.32
C LEU A 34 -3.08 -14.12 12.62
N GLY A 35 -3.13 -13.46 11.46
CA GLY A 35 -1.97 -13.05 10.68
C GLY A 35 -1.63 -11.58 10.90
N ILE A 36 -0.52 -11.28 11.57
CA ILE A 36 0.05 -9.93 11.69
C ILE A 36 1.18 -9.85 10.69
N MET A 37 0.92 -9.19 9.56
CA MET A 37 1.80 -9.20 8.40
C MET A 37 1.87 -7.78 7.81
N PRO A 38 3.07 -7.26 7.49
CA PRO A 38 3.21 -5.92 6.96
C PRO A 38 2.44 -5.72 5.65
N THR A 39 2.19 -4.47 5.30
CA THR A 39 1.62 -4.13 3.99
C THR A 39 2.53 -4.65 2.88
N GLY A 40 1.96 -5.26 1.83
CA GLY A 40 2.72 -5.89 0.75
C GLY A 40 3.23 -7.31 1.01
N ALA A 41 3.06 -7.88 2.21
CA ALA A 41 3.41 -9.27 2.51
C ALA A 41 2.47 -10.32 1.87
N GLY A 42 1.39 -9.87 1.21
CA GLY A 42 0.44 -10.76 0.53
C GLY A 42 -0.59 -11.41 1.46
N LYS A 43 -1.08 -10.67 2.47
CA LYS A 43 -2.14 -11.11 3.39
C LYS A 43 -3.35 -11.73 2.69
N SER A 44 -3.76 -11.13 1.56
CA SER A 44 -4.96 -11.57 0.83
C SER A 44 -4.87 -13.01 0.34
N LEU A 45 -3.70 -13.47 -0.11
CA LEU A 45 -3.49 -14.85 -0.55
C LEU A 45 -3.69 -15.86 0.57
N CYS A 46 -3.41 -15.49 1.83
CA CYS A 46 -3.56 -16.39 2.97
C CYS A 46 -5.01 -16.84 3.22
N TYR A 47 -5.99 -16.05 2.79
CA TYR A 47 -7.40 -16.42 2.88
C TYR A 47 -8.05 -16.69 1.52
N GLN A 48 -7.56 -16.10 0.43
CA GLN A 48 -8.10 -16.33 -0.91
C GLN A 48 -7.82 -17.75 -1.41
N VAL A 49 -6.61 -18.27 -1.20
CA VAL A 49 -6.26 -19.64 -1.60
C VAL A 49 -7.12 -20.68 -0.87
N PRO A 50 -7.23 -20.69 0.47
CA PRO A 50 -8.12 -21.65 1.14
C PRO A 50 -9.59 -21.44 0.79
N ALA A 51 -10.07 -20.21 0.59
CA ALA A 51 -11.43 -19.94 0.15
C ALA A 51 -11.82 -20.68 -1.15
N LEU A 52 -10.86 -20.85 -2.07
CA LEU A 52 -11.08 -21.58 -3.34
C LEU A 52 -11.09 -23.10 -3.16
N LEU A 53 -10.46 -23.61 -2.11
CA LEU A 53 -10.39 -25.06 -1.82
C LEU A 53 -11.53 -25.55 -0.91
N MET A 54 -12.07 -24.65 -0.07
CA MET A 54 -13.14 -24.98 0.86
C MET A 54 -14.51 -25.07 0.16
N SER A 55 -15.46 -25.80 0.74
CA SER A 55 -16.87 -25.72 0.37
C SER A 55 -17.46 -24.36 0.76
N GLY A 56 -18.67 -24.04 0.29
CA GLY A 56 -19.39 -22.85 0.71
C GLY A 56 -18.77 -21.53 0.28
N ILE A 57 -19.10 -20.46 0.99
CA ILE A 57 -18.72 -19.08 0.73
C ILE A 57 -17.77 -18.59 1.82
N THR A 58 -16.74 -17.83 1.41
CA THR A 58 -15.92 -17.05 2.33
C THR A 58 -16.42 -15.61 2.35
N LEU A 59 -16.77 -15.10 3.54
CA LEU A 59 -17.07 -13.69 3.76
C LEU A 59 -15.79 -12.96 4.20
N VAL A 60 -15.46 -11.85 3.54
CA VAL A 60 -14.35 -10.98 3.93
C VAL A 60 -14.92 -9.68 4.44
N VAL A 61 -14.86 -9.46 5.76
CA VAL A 61 -15.27 -8.21 6.39
C VAL A 61 -14.12 -7.22 6.23
N SER A 62 -14.38 -6.13 5.52
CA SER A 62 -13.37 -5.09 5.24
C SER A 62 -13.97 -3.70 5.48
N PRO A 63 -13.18 -2.73 6.00
CA PRO A 63 -13.72 -1.41 6.37
C PRO A 63 -13.81 -0.45 5.19
N LEU A 64 -13.30 -0.81 3.99
CA LEU A 64 -12.99 0.12 2.92
C LEU A 64 -13.60 -0.27 1.59
N ILE A 65 -14.50 0.58 1.10
CA ILE A 65 -15.22 0.37 -0.16
C ILE A 65 -14.28 0.28 -1.37
N SER A 66 -13.25 1.14 -1.41
CA SER A 66 -12.26 1.15 -2.49
C SER A 66 -11.47 -0.16 -2.53
N LEU A 67 -10.97 -0.61 -1.36
CA LEU A 67 -10.22 -1.86 -1.25
C LEU A 67 -11.07 -3.07 -1.69
N MET A 68 -12.34 -3.12 -1.28
CA MET A 68 -13.25 -4.17 -1.71
C MET A 68 -13.39 -4.23 -3.24
N LYS A 69 -13.54 -3.06 -3.89
CA LYS A 69 -13.67 -2.97 -5.35
C LYS A 69 -12.41 -3.45 -6.05
N ASP A 70 -11.25 -3.04 -5.57
CA ASP A 70 -9.95 -3.41 -6.15
C ASP A 70 -9.68 -4.91 -5.99
N GLN A 71 -9.91 -5.46 -4.78
CA GLN A 71 -9.74 -6.89 -4.52
C GLN A 71 -10.71 -7.76 -5.35
N VAL A 72 -11.99 -7.38 -5.42
CA VAL A 72 -12.98 -8.09 -6.25
C VAL A 72 -12.65 -7.97 -7.73
N GLY A 73 -12.21 -6.79 -8.18
CA GLY A 73 -11.74 -6.59 -9.55
C GLY A 73 -10.57 -7.51 -9.90
N ALA A 74 -9.55 -7.57 -9.02
CA ALA A 74 -8.39 -8.44 -9.20
C ALA A 74 -8.76 -9.94 -9.21
N LEU A 75 -9.64 -10.38 -8.31
CA LEU A 75 -10.12 -11.76 -8.26
C LEU A 75 -10.88 -12.14 -9.54
N ASN A 76 -11.81 -11.29 -9.99
CA ASN A 76 -12.56 -11.54 -11.23
C ASN A 76 -11.65 -11.55 -12.46
N GLN A 77 -10.60 -10.75 -12.49
CA GLN A 77 -9.58 -10.78 -13.55
C GLN A 77 -8.74 -12.08 -13.48
N ALA A 78 -8.48 -12.59 -12.30
CA ALA A 78 -7.81 -13.88 -12.13
C ALA A 78 -8.73 -15.09 -12.42
N GLY A 79 -10.01 -14.87 -12.76
CA GLY A 79 -10.99 -15.95 -13.03
C GLY A 79 -11.71 -16.46 -11.78
N VAL A 80 -11.56 -15.80 -10.63
CA VAL A 80 -12.26 -16.13 -9.39
C VAL A 80 -13.53 -15.28 -9.28
N HIS A 81 -14.70 -15.92 -9.26
CA HIS A 81 -15.96 -15.18 -9.09
C HIS A 81 -16.11 -14.64 -7.66
N ALA A 82 -15.96 -13.34 -7.53
CA ALA A 82 -16.11 -12.60 -6.28
C ALA A 82 -17.09 -11.44 -6.42
N ALA A 83 -17.69 -11.03 -5.31
CA ALA A 83 -18.58 -9.88 -5.23
C ALA A 83 -18.25 -9.02 -4.00
N TYR A 84 -18.78 -7.79 -3.96
CA TYR A 84 -18.77 -6.96 -2.76
C TYR A 84 -20.19 -6.46 -2.43
N ILE A 85 -20.46 -6.25 -1.13
CA ILE A 85 -21.71 -5.73 -0.59
C ILE A 85 -21.40 -4.60 0.39
N ASN A 86 -21.65 -3.35 -0.03
CA ASN A 86 -21.37 -2.17 0.77
C ASN A 86 -22.38 -1.04 0.46
N SER A 87 -22.18 0.14 1.03
CA SER A 87 -23.09 1.30 0.86
C SER A 87 -23.04 1.97 -0.51
N SER A 88 -22.10 1.61 -1.39
CA SER A 88 -22.06 2.16 -2.75
C SER A 88 -23.00 1.45 -3.73
N LEU A 89 -23.63 0.36 -3.31
CA LEU A 89 -24.59 -0.39 -4.10
C LEU A 89 -26.02 0.06 -3.80
N THR A 90 -26.85 0.07 -4.83
CA THR A 90 -28.31 0.25 -4.69
C THR A 90 -28.95 -1.03 -4.12
N ASP A 91 -30.13 -0.93 -3.52
CA ASP A 91 -30.86 -2.07 -2.96
C ASP A 91 -31.13 -3.16 -4.01
N ASN A 92 -31.44 -2.78 -5.26
CA ASN A 92 -31.59 -3.72 -6.36
C ASN A 92 -30.29 -4.47 -6.69
N GLN A 93 -29.14 -3.79 -6.64
CA GLN A 93 -27.84 -4.42 -6.86
C GLN A 93 -27.50 -5.39 -5.73
N ILE A 94 -27.77 -5.01 -4.48
CA ILE A 94 -27.58 -5.87 -3.31
C ILE A 94 -28.46 -7.13 -3.43
N THR A 95 -29.75 -6.96 -3.73
CA THR A 95 -30.69 -8.08 -3.89
C THR A 95 -30.22 -9.05 -4.97
N LYS A 96 -29.78 -8.55 -6.13
CA LYS A 96 -29.22 -9.37 -7.21
C LYS A 96 -27.96 -10.11 -6.78
N ALA A 97 -27.03 -9.41 -6.09
CA ALA A 97 -25.79 -10.01 -5.61
C ALA A 97 -26.06 -11.16 -4.61
N LEU A 98 -26.98 -10.96 -3.67
CA LEU A 98 -27.39 -12.00 -2.72
C LEU A 98 -28.10 -13.18 -3.41
N ALA A 99 -28.95 -12.93 -4.42
CA ALA A 99 -29.58 -13.98 -5.20
C ALA A 99 -28.54 -14.84 -5.96
N PHE A 100 -27.54 -14.21 -6.57
CA PHE A 100 -26.45 -14.93 -7.22
C PHE A 100 -25.56 -15.69 -6.22
N ALA A 101 -25.34 -15.14 -5.02
CA ALA A 101 -24.63 -15.81 -3.95
C ALA A 101 -25.38 -17.06 -3.46
N LYS A 102 -26.71 -17.00 -3.30
CA LYS A 102 -27.57 -18.16 -2.99
C LYS A 102 -27.48 -19.28 -4.06
N GLN A 103 -27.21 -18.91 -5.32
CA GLN A 103 -26.99 -19.86 -6.43
C GLN A 103 -25.55 -20.43 -6.47
N GLY A 104 -24.69 -20.09 -5.51
CA GLY A 104 -23.31 -20.55 -5.46
C GLY A 104 -22.37 -19.93 -6.52
N ARG A 105 -22.75 -18.77 -7.10
CA ARG A 105 -21.93 -18.11 -8.13
C ARG A 105 -20.66 -17.47 -7.59
N TYR A 106 -20.60 -17.15 -6.30
CA TYR A 106 -19.45 -16.47 -5.70
C TYR A 106 -18.78 -17.37 -4.66
N LYS A 107 -17.48 -17.45 -4.72
CA LYS A 107 -16.66 -18.11 -3.70
C LYS A 107 -16.25 -17.15 -2.58
N ILE A 108 -16.06 -15.88 -2.91
CA ILE A 108 -15.59 -14.85 -1.97
C ILE A 108 -16.53 -13.65 -2.08
N ILE A 109 -17.04 -13.19 -0.94
CA ILE A 109 -17.88 -11.99 -0.87
C ILE A 109 -17.25 -11.04 0.14
N TYR A 110 -16.83 -9.87 -0.33
CA TYR A 110 -16.40 -8.77 0.52
C TYR A 110 -17.63 -8.03 1.06
N VAL A 111 -17.67 -7.76 2.35
CA VAL A 111 -18.81 -7.13 3.00
C VAL A 111 -18.37 -6.04 3.96
N ALA A 112 -19.05 -4.89 3.92
CA ALA A 112 -18.88 -3.85 4.93
C ALA A 112 -19.47 -4.28 6.27
N PRO A 113 -18.79 -4.04 7.40
CA PRO A 113 -19.23 -4.52 8.71
C PRO A 113 -20.65 -4.07 9.07
N GLU A 114 -21.09 -2.89 8.65
CA GLU A 114 -22.41 -2.33 8.87
C GLU A 114 -23.53 -3.13 8.16
N ARG A 115 -23.18 -3.93 7.15
CA ARG A 115 -24.13 -4.76 6.41
C ARG A 115 -24.44 -6.08 7.09
N LEU A 116 -23.57 -6.55 7.99
CA LEU A 116 -23.73 -7.83 8.67
C LEU A 116 -25.04 -7.92 9.48
N GLU A 117 -25.55 -6.80 10.00
CA GLU A 117 -26.76 -6.75 10.82
C GLU A 117 -28.03 -6.44 10.03
N THR A 118 -27.90 -6.13 8.72
CA THR A 118 -29.11 -5.88 7.91
C THR A 118 -29.93 -7.15 7.71
N TRP A 119 -31.24 -7.04 7.81
CA TRP A 119 -32.16 -8.18 7.72
C TRP A 119 -31.92 -9.03 6.47
N GLY A 120 -31.80 -8.41 5.30
CA GLY A 120 -31.60 -9.12 4.03
C GLY A 120 -30.27 -9.88 3.97
N PHE A 121 -29.20 -9.35 4.60
CA PHE A 121 -27.90 -10.05 4.67
C PHE A 121 -27.93 -11.19 5.68
N LEU A 122 -28.59 -11.01 6.82
CA LEU A 122 -28.78 -12.07 7.83
C LEU A 122 -29.61 -13.22 7.27
N ASP A 123 -30.74 -12.94 6.60
CA ASP A 123 -31.54 -13.97 5.93
C ASP A 123 -30.69 -14.74 4.90
N PHE A 124 -29.91 -14.05 4.09
CA PHE A 124 -28.98 -14.72 3.18
C PHE A 124 -28.00 -15.62 3.92
N ALA A 125 -27.31 -15.09 4.93
CA ALA A 125 -26.22 -15.77 5.63
C ALA A 125 -26.67 -17.02 6.40
N THR A 126 -27.93 -17.06 6.89
CA THR A 126 -28.47 -18.21 7.58
C THR A 126 -28.94 -19.33 6.64
N HIS A 127 -29.08 -19.05 5.33
CA HIS A 127 -29.54 -20.03 4.33
C HIS A 127 -28.43 -20.55 3.40
N VAL A 128 -27.20 -20.10 3.59
CA VAL A 128 -26.06 -20.58 2.80
C VAL A 128 -24.94 -21.09 3.71
N GLU A 129 -24.12 -22.00 3.18
CA GLU A 129 -22.94 -22.45 3.90
C GLU A 129 -21.86 -21.36 3.85
N ILE A 130 -21.51 -20.81 5.03
CA ILE A 130 -20.37 -19.91 5.20
C ILE A 130 -19.25 -20.71 5.84
N SER A 131 -18.19 -20.99 5.08
CA SER A 131 -17.08 -21.83 5.54
C SER A 131 -16.07 -21.03 6.35
N MET A 132 -15.86 -19.76 5.98
CA MET A 132 -14.89 -18.90 6.63
C MET A 132 -15.37 -17.45 6.68
N ILE A 133 -15.07 -16.76 7.78
CA ILE A 133 -15.15 -15.32 7.90
C ILE A 133 -13.75 -14.78 8.08
N THR A 134 -13.30 -13.97 7.11
CA THR A 134 -12.05 -13.24 7.19
C THR A 134 -12.30 -11.83 7.68
N VAL A 135 -11.58 -11.40 8.70
CA VAL A 135 -11.62 -10.03 9.22
C VAL A 135 -10.35 -9.31 8.72
N ASP A 136 -10.53 -8.52 7.69
CA ASP A 136 -9.44 -7.69 7.15
C ASP A 136 -9.32 -6.40 7.95
N GLU A 137 -8.09 -5.86 8.05
CA GLU A 137 -7.75 -4.73 8.93
C GLU A 137 -8.28 -4.94 10.36
N ALA A 138 -8.04 -6.14 10.92
CA ALA A 138 -8.59 -6.58 12.21
C ALA A 138 -8.26 -5.66 13.38
N HIS A 139 -7.24 -4.78 13.25
CA HIS A 139 -6.95 -3.75 14.26
C HIS A 139 -8.10 -2.76 14.47
N CYS A 140 -9.04 -2.65 13.51
CA CYS A 140 -10.24 -1.82 13.63
C CYS A 140 -11.19 -2.28 14.75
N ILE A 141 -11.04 -3.51 15.26
CA ILE A 141 -11.88 -4.03 16.34
C ILE A 141 -11.47 -3.50 17.72
N SER A 142 -10.23 -3.07 17.86
CA SER A 142 -9.66 -2.64 19.13
C SER A 142 -9.76 -1.13 19.32
N GLN A 143 -10.26 -0.68 20.46
CA GLN A 143 -10.21 0.74 20.86
C GLN A 143 -8.76 1.25 20.97
N TRP A 144 -7.83 0.33 21.17
CA TRP A 144 -6.39 0.60 21.18
C TRP A 144 -5.78 0.57 19.76
N GLY A 145 -6.57 0.28 18.73
CA GLY A 145 -6.19 0.38 17.33
C GLY A 145 -6.20 1.84 16.84
N GLN A 146 -5.50 2.10 15.75
CA GLN A 146 -5.39 3.47 15.18
C GLN A 146 -6.67 3.93 14.46
N ASP A 147 -7.52 2.99 14.02
CA ASP A 147 -8.76 3.24 13.27
C ASP A 147 -9.89 2.37 13.86
N PHE A 148 -10.23 2.63 15.13
CA PHE A 148 -11.30 1.91 15.79
C PHE A 148 -12.65 2.13 15.10
N ARG A 149 -13.37 1.04 14.82
CA ARG A 149 -14.69 1.05 14.20
C ARG A 149 -15.69 0.24 15.02
N PRO A 150 -16.66 0.88 15.66
CA PRO A 150 -17.66 0.18 16.49
C PRO A 150 -18.39 -0.96 15.76
N SER A 151 -18.66 -0.80 14.45
CA SER A 151 -19.31 -1.84 13.64
C SER A 151 -18.54 -3.18 13.57
N TYR A 152 -17.23 -3.18 13.83
CA TYR A 152 -16.45 -4.42 13.93
C TYR A 152 -16.78 -5.26 15.18
N LEU A 153 -17.27 -4.64 16.24
CA LEU A 153 -17.70 -5.36 17.45
C LEU A 153 -18.89 -6.29 17.17
N ASN A 154 -19.67 -6.00 16.12
CA ASN A 154 -20.83 -6.78 15.73
C ASN A 154 -20.49 -8.08 14.99
N ILE A 155 -19.24 -8.28 14.57
CA ILE A 155 -18.80 -9.48 13.83
C ILE A 155 -19.08 -10.76 14.63
N LEU A 156 -18.73 -10.79 15.91
CA LEU A 156 -18.96 -11.96 16.74
C LEU A 156 -20.46 -12.22 16.95
N SER A 157 -21.26 -11.18 17.12
CA SER A 157 -22.71 -11.28 17.20
C SER A 157 -23.31 -11.89 15.93
N PHE A 158 -22.81 -11.48 14.77
CA PHE A 158 -23.19 -12.08 13.49
C PHE A 158 -22.79 -13.56 13.40
N VAL A 159 -21.56 -13.91 13.77
CA VAL A 159 -21.07 -15.31 13.77
C VAL A 159 -21.98 -16.22 14.60
N LYS A 160 -22.43 -15.75 15.78
CA LYS A 160 -23.33 -16.53 16.67
C LYS A 160 -24.72 -16.78 16.10
N LYS A 161 -25.15 -16.02 15.07
CA LYS A 161 -26.44 -16.19 14.40
C LYS A 161 -26.38 -17.22 13.26
N LEU A 162 -25.20 -17.67 12.85
CA LEU A 162 -25.03 -18.65 11.78
C LEU A 162 -25.33 -20.06 12.28
N ALA A 163 -25.84 -20.92 11.39
CA ALA A 163 -26.18 -22.30 11.69
C ALA A 163 -24.98 -23.15 12.15
N ARG A 164 -23.80 -22.83 11.66
CA ARG A 164 -22.51 -23.42 12.06
C ARG A 164 -21.49 -22.32 12.23
N ARG A 165 -20.63 -22.42 13.25
CA ARG A 165 -19.51 -21.49 13.39
C ARG A 165 -18.53 -21.69 12.24
N PRO A 166 -18.27 -20.67 11.41
CA PRO A 166 -17.24 -20.74 10.39
C PRO A 166 -15.84 -20.61 11.01
N ILE A 167 -14.80 -20.93 10.25
CA ILE A 167 -13.43 -20.59 10.60
C ILE A 167 -13.31 -19.06 10.61
N ILE A 168 -12.68 -18.51 11.62
CA ILE A 168 -12.40 -17.08 11.70
C ILE A 168 -10.92 -16.84 11.39
N SER A 169 -10.66 -16.07 10.35
CA SER A 169 -9.32 -15.65 9.99
C SER A 169 -9.20 -14.13 10.10
N ALA A 170 -8.30 -13.64 10.93
CA ALA A 170 -8.09 -12.21 11.17
C ALA A 170 -6.73 -11.77 10.63
N PHE A 171 -6.71 -10.66 9.90
CA PHE A 171 -5.48 -10.12 9.29
C PHE A 171 -5.33 -8.63 9.57
N THR A 172 -4.10 -8.21 9.88
CA THR A 172 -3.76 -6.79 10.02
C THR A 172 -2.30 -6.55 9.66
N ALA A 173 -1.98 -5.31 9.26
CA ALA A 173 -0.60 -4.89 9.06
C ALA A 173 0.05 -4.36 10.33
N THR A 174 -0.73 -3.83 11.26
CA THR A 174 -0.27 -3.12 12.46
C THR A 174 -1.03 -3.62 13.68
N ALA A 175 -0.34 -4.26 14.60
CA ALA A 175 -0.91 -4.63 15.89
C ALA A 175 0.18 -4.62 16.97
N THR A 176 0.03 -3.76 17.95
CA THR A 176 0.76 -3.86 19.21
C THR A 176 0.27 -5.10 19.98
N SER A 177 1.02 -5.53 21.01
CA SER A 177 0.61 -6.67 21.85
C SER A 177 -0.80 -6.53 22.39
N LYS A 178 -1.19 -5.31 22.79
CA LYS A 178 -2.53 -5.03 23.30
C LYS A 178 -3.62 -5.19 22.22
N VAL A 179 -3.39 -4.63 21.04
CA VAL A 179 -4.32 -4.78 19.90
C VAL A 179 -4.48 -6.24 19.51
N ARG A 180 -3.38 -7.01 19.52
CA ARG A 180 -3.41 -8.45 19.25
C ARG A 180 -4.29 -9.18 20.26
N ASP A 181 -4.11 -8.89 21.56
CA ASP A 181 -4.88 -9.56 22.63
C ASP A 181 -6.36 -9.20 22.55
N ASP A 182 -6.71 -7.95 22.21
CA ASP A 182 -8.09 -7.52 21.96
C ASP A 182 -8.70 -8.27 20.76
N ILE A 183 -7.98 -8.40 19.65
CA ILE A 183 -8.47 -9.16 18.48
C ILE A 183 -8.81 -10.59 18.87
N LEU A 184 -7.92 -11.26 19.58
CA LEU A 184 -8.13 -12.64 20.04
C LEU A 184 -9.38 -12.77 20.92
N GLN A 185 -9.55 -11.85 21.86
CA GLN A 185 -10.65 -11.87 22.83
C GLN A 185 -11.98 -11.48 22.19
N ILE A 186 -12.04 -10.36 21.46
CA ILE A 186 -13.29 -9.80 20.93
C ILE A 186 -13.85 -10.70 19.82
N LEU A 187 -13.00 -11.26 18.95
CA LEU A 187 -13.42 -12.23 17.93
C LEU A 187 -13.64 -13.63 18.50
N SER A 188 -13.30 -13.87 19.77
CA SER A 188 -13.37 -15.20 20.42
C SER A 188 -12.73 -16.29 19.57
N LEU A 189 -11.47 -16.05 19.13
CA LEU A 189 -10.74 -17.02 18.30
C LEU A 189 -10.46 -18.30 19.08
N GLU A 190 -10.78 -19.46 18.50
CA GLU A 190 -10.65 -20.77 19.15
C GLU A 190 -9.31 -21.42 18.79
N ARG A 191 -8.38 -21.49 19.76
CA ARG A 191 -7.04 -22.09 19.60
C ARG A 191 -6.35 -21.62 18.32
N PRO A 192 -6.29 -20.31 18.07
CA PRO A 192 -5.83 -19.79 16.79
C PRO A 192 -4.34 -20.06 16.55
N VAL A 193 -3.98 -20.27 15.31
CA VAL A 193 -2.59 -20.15 14.87
C VAL A 193 -2.28 -18.67 14.71
N ILE A 194 -1.40 -18.17 15.56
CA ILE A 194 -0.95 -16.76 15.51
C ILE A 194 0.38 -16.72 14.77
N LEU A 195 0.46 -15.88 13.75
CA LEU A 195 1.68 -15.65 13.00
C LEU A 195 1.96 -14.15 12.88
N THR A 196 3.14 -13.75 13.31
CA THR A 196 3.72 -12.43 13.02
C THR A 196 4.91 -12.67 12.10
N THR A 197 4.87 -12.12 10.87
CA THR A 197 5.97 -12.30 9.90
C THR A 197 7.06 -11.26 10.04
N GLY A 198 6.96 -10.41 11.07
CA GLY A 198 7.85 -9.29 11.30
C GLY A 198 7.34 -8.00 10.68
N PHE A 199 7.86 -6.87 11.20
CA PHE A 199 7.56 -5.54 10.71
C PHE A 199 8.70 -4.97 9.85
N ASP A 200 9.77 -5.72 9.69
CA ASP A 200 10.89 -5.25 8.87
C ASP A 200 10.57 -5.28 7.38
N ARG A 201 10.84 -4.16 6.74
CA ARG A 201 10.76 -3.94 5.30
C ARG A 201 12.14 -3.47 4.84
N SER A 202 13.04 -4.42 4.58
CA SER A 202 14.45 -4.17 4.24
C SER A 202 14.62 -3.27 3.01
N ASN A 203 13.66 -3.31 2.09
CA ASN A 203 13.65 -2.49 0.87
C ASN A 203 13.19 -1.02 1.09
N LEU A 204 12.79 -0.62 2.30
CA LEU A 204 12.40 0.75 2.58
C LEU A 204 13.55 1.49 3.29
N THR A 205 13.97 2.62 2.73
CA THR A 205 14.92 3.54 3.35
C THR A 205 14.15 4.61 4.13
N PHE A 206 14.32 4.65 5.45
CA PHE A 206 13.67 5.66 6.30
C PHE A 206 14.57 6.87 6.49
N LYS A 207 14.04 8.06 6.20
CA LYS A 207 14.74 9.33 6.36
C LYS A 207 13.88 10.31 7.17
N VAL A 208 14.44 10.94 8.20
CA VAL A 208 13.83 12.06 8.91
C VAL A 208 14.67 13.30 8.65
N LYS A 209 14.05 14.33 8.09
CA LYS A 209 14.69 15.59 7.71
C LYS A 209 14.16 16.73 8.55
N HIS A 210 15.08 17.46 9.21
CA HIS A 210 14.78 18.65 10.01
C HIS A 210 15.03 19.90 9.16
N ILE A 211 14.08 20.27 8.30
CA ILE A 211 14.23 21.38 7.35
C ILE A 211 13.11 22.42 7.51
N LYS A 212 13.40 23.69 7.20
CA LYS A 212 12.42 24.79 7.24
C LYS A 212 11.74 25.00 5.90
N ASP A 213 12.50 24.94 4.81
CA ASP A 213 11.98 25.12 3.45
C ASP A 213 11.59 23.78 2.82
N LYS A 214 10.46 23.25 3.29
CA LYS A 214 9.90 21.98 2.80
C LYS A 214 9.50 22.06 1.32
N ASP A 215 9.06 23.22 0.86
CA ASP A 215 8.57 23.42 -0.51
C ASP A 215 9.71 23.28 -1.53
N SER A 216 10.83 23.95 -1.28
CA SER A 216 12.02 23.82 -2.14
C SER A 216 12.59 22.40 -2.11
N TYR A 217 12.62 21.75 -0.95
CA TYR A 217 13.08 20.38 -0.84
C TYR A 217 12.25 19.43 -1.73
N ILE A 218 10.91 19.50 -1.64
CA ILE A 218 10.03 18.64 -2.44
C ILE A 218 10.19 18.90 -3.93
N LEU A 219 10.33 20.18 -4.33
CA LEU A 219 10.53 20.54 -5.73
C LEU A 219 11.82 19.92 -6.27
N ASP A 220 12.94 20.11 -5.57
CA ASP A 220 14.24 19.57 -5.97
C ASP A 220 14.24 18.03 -5.97
N TYR A 221 13.58 17.40 -4.97
CA TYR A 221 13.40 15.95 -4.91
C TYR A 221 12.65 15.42 -6.14
N LEU A 222 11.51 16.01 -6.49
CA LEU A 222 10.71 15.54 -7.62
C LEU A 222 11.39 15.82 -8.97
N VAL A 223 12.20 16.87 -9.08
CA VAL A 223 12.99 17.12 -10.29
C VAL A 223 14.03 16.01 -10.51
N SER A 224 14.62 15.46 -9.44
CA SER A 224 15.57 14.35 -9.54
C SER A 224 14.89 12.97 -9.72
N HIS A 225 13.60 12.85 -9.35
CA HIS A 225 12.80 11.61 -9.40
C HIS A 225 11.63 11.68 -10.39
N ARG A 226 11.79 12.34 -11.52
CA ARG A 226 10.71 12.63 -12.49
C ARG A 226 9.99 11.40 -13.04
N GLN A 227 10.65 10.26 -13.07
CA GLN A 227 10.09 9.01 -13.62
C GLN A 227 9.49 8.12 -12.54
N ASP A 228 9.72 8.45 -11.29
CA ASP A 228 9.31 7.63 -10.17
C ASP A 228 7.87 7.97 -9.76
N SER A 229 7.10 6.94 -9.41
CA SER A 229 5.77 7.11 -8.85
C SER A 229 5.87 7.34 -7.34
N GLY A 230 5.12 8.31 -6.81
CA GLY A 230 5.22 8.64 -5.40
C GLY A 230 3.98 9.27 -4.78
N ILE A 231 3.96 9.29 -3.46
CA ILE A 231 2.87 9.86 -2.66
C ILE A 231 3.45 10.92 -1.72
N ILE A 232 2.82 12.10 -1.67
CA ILE A 232 3.16 13.16 -0.72
C ILE A 232 1.97 13.34 0.24
N TYR A 233 2.17 12.98 1.51
CA TYR A 233 1.16 13.12 2.54
C TYR A 233 1.24 14.48 3.24
N CYS A 234 0.10 15.17 3.32
CA CYS A 234 -0.08 16.44 4.03
C CYS A 234 -1.13 16.30 5.13
N ALA A 235 -0.94 16.96 6.27
CA ALA A 235 -1.87 16.91 7.39
C ALA A 235 -3.21 17.61 7.11
N THR A 236 -3.24 18.60 6.21
CA THR A 236 -4.43 19.43 5.94
C THR A 236 -4.73 19.55 4.46
N ARG A 237 -6.02 19.75 4.12
CA ARG A 237 -6.46 20.05 2.75
C ARG A 237 -5.75 21.29 2.18
N LYS A 238 -5.55 22.33 3.01
CA LYS A 238 -4.84 23.55 2.64
C LYS A 238 -3.39 23.27 2.21
N ASN A 239 -2.69 22.39 2.91
CA ASN A 239 -1.33 22.01 2.53
C ASN A 239 -1.31 21.18 1.24
N VAL A 240 -2.31 20.32 1.01
CA VAL A 240 -2.44 19.57 -0.25
C VAL A 240 -2.58 20.53 -1.42
N GLU A 241 -3.50 21.50 -1.33
CA GLU A 241 -3.73 22.50 -2.38
C GLU A 241 -2.46 23.33 -2.63
N LYS A 242 -1.83 23.85 -1.56
CA LYS A 242 -0.60 24.65 -1.65
C LYS A 242 0.53 23.89 -2.37
N VAL A 243 0.80 22.65 -1.95
CA VAL A 243 1.89 21.85 -2.53
C VAL A 243 1.55 21.46 -3.97
N TYR A 244 0.29 21.08 -4.25
CA TYR A 244 -0.18 20.80 -5.60
C TYR A 244 0.00 21.99 -6.54
N ASP A 245 -0.49 23.19 -6.16
CA ASP A 245 -0.38 24.39 -6.98
C ASP A 245 1.06 24.75 -7.26
N MET A 246 1.92 24.68 -6.26
CA MET A 246 3.37 24.94 -6.39
C MET A 246 4.03 23.97 -7.38
N LEU A 247 3.78 22.67 -7.27
CA LEU A 247 4.38 21.67 -8.14
C LEU A 247 3.82 21.73 -9.57
N ASN A 248 2.52 21.93 -9.71
CA ASN A 248 1.86 22.08 -11.00
C ASN A 248 2.34 23.34 -11.75
N ALA A 249 2.51 24.47 -11.04
CA ALA A 249 3.06 25.71 -11.61
C ALA A 249 4.52 25.55 -12.08
N ASN A 250 5.28 24.61 -11.52
CA ASN A 250 6.63 24.25 -11.95
C ASN A 250 6.66 23.16 -13.04
N GLY A 251 5.50 22.82 -13.64
CA GLY A 251 5.40 21.90 -14.78
C GLY A 251 5.59 20.43 -14.43
N LEU A 252 5.41 20.05 -13.14
CA LEU A 252 5.46 18.65 -12.70
C LEU A 252 4.09 17.98 -12.90
N SER A 253 4.13 16.73 -13.35
CA SER A 253 2.91 15.93 -13.59
C SER A 253 2.40 15.34 -12.28
N VAL A 254 1.51 16.08 -11.61
CA VAL A 254 1.00 15.73 -10.28
C VAL A 254 -0.52 15.74 -10.24
N THR A 255 -1.10 15.01 -9.30
CA THR A 255 -2.54 15.04 -8.96
C THR A 255 -2.72 15.24 -7.45
N LYS A 256 -3.95 15.49 -7.00
CA LYS A 256 -4.27 15.73 -5.59
C LYS A 256 -5.45 14.91 -5.10
N TYR A 257 -5.50 14.62 -3.80
CA TYR A 257 -6.61 13.87 -3.21
C TYR A 257 -6.87 14.28 -1.75
N HIS A 258 -8.09 14.71 -1.46
CA HIS A 258 -8.57 14.93 -0.10
C HIS A 258 -10.10 14.92 -0.03
N ALA A 259 -10.67 14.79 1.16
CA ALA A 259 -12.10 14.66 1.37
C ALA A 259 -12.94 15.91 0.98
N GLY A 260 -12.31 17.06 0.69
CA GLY A 260 -12.98 18.27 0.22
C GLY A 260 -13.26 18.31 -1.28
N LEU A 261 -12.70 17.37 -2.07
CA LEU A 261 -12.98 17.21 -3.49
C LEU A 261 -14.33 16.50 -3.69
N SER A 262 -15.00 16.74 -4.83
CA SER A 262 -16.19 15.99 -5.22
C SER A 262 -15.89 14.49 -5.39
N ALA A 263 -16.90 13.65 -5.42
CA ALA A 263 -16.73 12.21 -5.60
C ALA A 263 -16.12 11.89 -6.98
N GLU A 264 -16.52 12.66 -8.00
CA GLU A 264 -16.03 12.55 -9.37
C GLU A 264 -14.56 12.95 -9.45
N GLU A 265 -14.18 14.12 -8.91
CA GLU A 265 -12.78 14.57 -8.88
C GLU A 265 -11.88 13.60 -8.11
N ARG A 266 -12.35 13.07 -6.96
CA ARG A 266 -11.59 12.07 -6.21
C ARG A 266 -11.33 10.82 -7.03
N LYS A 267 -12.33 10.34 -7.76
CA LYS A 267 -12.21 9.18 -8.62
C LYS A 267 -11.23 9.45 -9.77
N GLU A 268 -11.41 10.57 -10.49
CA GLU A 268 -10.55 10.94 -11.63
C GLU A 268 -9.09 11.11 -11.20
N ASN A 269 -8.85 11.79 -10.08
CA ASN A 269 -7.51 12.01 -9.55
C ASN A 269 -6.86 10.71 -9.07
N GLN A 270 -7.63 9.83 -8.42
CA GLN A 270 -7.17 8.51 -8.02
C GLN A 270 -6.85 7.64 -9.25
N ASP A 271 -7.73 7.61 -10.24
CA ASP A 271 -7.53 6.86 -11.47
C ASP A 271 -6.28 7.37 -12.20
N SER A 272 -6.11 8.70 -12.30
CA SER A 272 -4.91 9.30 -12.91
C SER A 272 -3.60 8.84 -12.26
N PHE A 273 -3.58 8.67 -10.93
CA PHE A 273 -2.42 8.12 -10.23
C PHE A 273 -2.28 6.61 -10.42
N ILE A 274 -3.37 5.86 -10.33
CA ILE A 274 -3.36 4.40 -10.46
C ILE A 274 -2.93 3.96 -11.85
N TYR A 275 -3.40 4.66 -12.91
CA TYR A 275 -3.08 4.36 -14.31
C TYR A 275 -1.77 4.98 -14.81
N ASP A 276 -0.91 5.49 -13.92
CA ASP A 276 0.37 6.12 -14.26
C ASP A 276 0.24 7.33 -15.24
N ILE A 277 -0.93 8.00 -15.26
CA ILE A 277 -1.14 9.25 -16.03
C ILE A 277 -0.46 10.41 -15.29
N LYS A 278 -0.62 10.43 -13.97
CA LYS A 278 0.03 11.35 -13.05
C LYS A 278 0.85 10.54 -12.05
N PRO A 279 2.19 10.53 -12.16
CA PRO A 279 3.03 9.65 -11.35
C PRO A 279 3.05 10.02 -9.87
N VAL A 280 2.73 11.27 -9.51
CA VAL A 280 2.77 11.74 -8.13
C VAL A 280 1.42 12.25 -7.68
N VAL A 281 0.99 11.83 -6.48
CA VAL A 281 -0.22 12.32 -5.82
C VAL A 281 0.13 13.04 -4.52
N ILE A 282 -0.47 14.23 -4.33
CA ILE A 282 -0.41 14.97 -3.07
C ILE A 282 -1.74 14.76 -2.33
N ALA A 283 -1.70 14.26 -1.11
CA ALA A 283 -2.93 13.83 -0.45
C ALA A 283 -2.94 14.02 1.06
N THR A 284 -4.14 14.04 1.65
CA THR A 284 -4.31 13.78 3.08
C THR A 284 -4.34 12.27 3.35
N ASN A 285 -4.36 11.87 4.63
CA ASN A 285 -4.53 10.47 5.05
C ASN A 285 -5.82 9.81 4.52
N ALA A 286 -6.78 10.59 4.01
CA ALA A 286 -7.96 10.06 3.31
C ALA A 286 -7.60 9.30 2.01
N PHE A 287 -6.42 9.57 1.45
CA PHE A 287 -5.88 8.83 0.31
C PHE A 287 -5.02 7.70 0.80
N GLY A 288 -5.35 6.53 0.44
CA GLY A 288 -4.44 5.44 0.69
C GLY A 288 -5.05 4.21 1.33
N MET A 289 -6.08 4.31 2.15
CA MET A 289 -6.80 3.11 2.59
C MET A 289 -7.45 2.46 1.35
N GLY A 290 -6.87 1.31 0.92
CA GLY A 290 -7.35 0.57 -0.24
C GLY A 290 -6.57 0.75 -1.54
N ILE A 291 -5.50 1.55 -1.59
CA ILE A 291 -4.66 1.66 -2.78
C ILE A 291 -3.59 0.57 -2.76
N ASP A 292 -3.60 -0.28 -3.77
CA ASP A 292 -2.65 -1.39 -3.93
C ASP A 292 -1.72 -1.18 -5.15
N LYS A 293 -1.25 0.05 -5.35
CA LYS A 293 -0.26 0.36 -6.39
C LYS A 293 1.11 -0.15 -5.94
N SER A 294 1.67 -1.10 -6.69
CA SER A 294 2.89 -1.82 -6.29
C SER A 294 4.18 -1.02 -6.54
N ASN A 295 4.20 -0.16 -7.56
CA ASN A 295 5.38 0.53 -8.06
C ASN A 295 5.59 1.95 -7.48
N VAL A 296 5.16 2.21 -6.26
CA VAL A 296 5.43 3.48 -5.56
C VAL A 296 6.89 3.47 -5.07
N ARG A 297 7.71 4.38 -5.60
CA ARG A 297 9.15 4.46 -5.28
C ARG A 297 9.47 5.36 -4.10
N PHE A 298 8.59 6.30 -3.78
CA PHE A 298 8.77 7.14 -2.60
C PHE A 298 7.45 7.51 -1.93
N VAL A 299 7.52 7.68 -0.61
CA VAL A 299 6.47 8.30 0.20
C VAL A 299 7.10 9.43 0.98
N ILE A 300 6.61 10.67 0.76
CA ILE A 300 7.08 11.86 1.49
C ILE A 300 5.97 12.32 2.44
N HIS A 301 6.29 12.45 3.70
CA HIS A 301 5.42 13.09 4.69
C HIS A 301 5.81 14.58 4.80
N TYR A 302 5.02 15.46 4.17
CA TYR A 302 5.19 16.90 4.28
C TYR A 302 4.98 17.40 5.71
N ASN A 303 4.05 16.78 6.44
CA ASN A 303 3.83 16.97 7.85
C ASN A 303 4.02 15.64 8.59
N MET A 304 4.46 15.71 9.83
CA MET A 304 4.57 14.56 10.71
C MET A 304 3.19 13.91 10.94
N PRO A 305 3.00 12.61 10.71
CA PRO A 305 1.79 11.87 11.06
C PRO A 305 1.49 11.92 12.56
N GLN A 306 0.25 11.62 12.94
CA GLN A 306 -0.20 11.66 14.32
C GLN A 306 0.42 10.57 15.20
N CYS A 307 0.73 9.40 14.62
CA CYS A 307 1.29 8.25 15.33
C CYS A 307 2.18 7.38 14.43
N ILE A 308 2.96 6.50 15.05
CA ILE A 308 3.86 5.57 14.36
C ILE A 308 3.08 4.59 13.48
N GLU A 309 1.91 4.14 13.92
CA GLU A 309 1.07 3.21 13.16
C GLU A 309 0.63 3.83 11.83
N ASN A 310 0.16 5.08 11.84
CA ASN A 310 -0.20 5.81 10.62
C ASN A 310 1.01 5.99 9.72
N TYR A 311 2.13 6.45 10.29
CA TYR A 311 3.38 6.59 9.56
C TYR A 311 3.81 5.28 8.88
N TYR A 312 3.83 4.18 9.62
CA TYR A 312 4.25 2.88 9.10
C TYR A 312 3.30 2.36 8.02
N GLN A 313 2.00 2.55 8.17
CA GLN A 313 1.00 2.15 7.21
C GLN A 313 1.08 2.98 5.91
N GLU A 314 1.32 4.30 6.03
CA GLU A 314 1.47 5.22 4.89
C GLU A 314 2.81 5.01 4.19
N ALA A 315 3.92 4.93 4.92
CA ALA A 315 5.25 4.60 4.41
C ALA A 315 5.29 3.22 3.74
N GLY A 316 4.59 2.24 4.30
CA GLY A 316 4.47 0.89 3.79
C GLY A 316 3.78 0.76 2.43
N ARG A 317 3.26 1.85 1.86
CA ARG A 317 2.75 1.89 0.47
C ARG A 317 3.86 1.90 -0.55
N ALA A 318 5.05 2.36 -0.16
CA ALA A 318 6.24 2.29 -0.98
C ALA A 318 6.73 0.84 -1.14
N GLY A 319 7.27 0.52 -2.29
CA GLY A 319 8.00 -0.71 -2.55
C GLY A 319 7.22 -2.01 -2.27
N ARG A 320 5.94 -2.09 -2.58
CA ARG A 320 5.14 -3.33 -2.38
C ARG A 320 5.57 -4.46 -3.30
N ASP A 321 6.20 -4.14 -4.40
CA ASP A 321 6.83 -5.08 -5.34
C ASP A 321 8.16 -5.65 -4.81
N GLY A 322 8.66 -5.14 -3.68
CA GLY A 322 9.92 -5.54 -3.08
C GLY A 322 11.11 -4.70 -3.51
N GLU A 323 10.88 -3.71 -4.39
CA GLU A 323 11.93 -2.83 -4.88
C GLU A 323 12.25 -1.73 -3.89
N ASP A 324 13.52 -1.28 -3.93
CA ASP A 324 14.01 -0.24 -3.05
C ASP A 324 13.20 1.05 -3.20
N SER A 325 12.82 1.62 -2.07
CA SER A 325 11.93 2.78 -2.04
C SER A 325 12.24 3.66 -0.83
N GLU A 326 12.03 4.97 -0.97
CA GLU A 326 12.33 5.94 0.07
C GLU A 326 11.09 6.39 0.84
N CYS A 327 11.23 6.49 2.16
CA CYS A 327 10.22 7.03 3.07
C CYS A 327 10.81 8.24 3.78
N VAL A 328 10.47 9.45 3.30
CA VAL A 328 11.04 10.72 3.80
C VAL A 328 10.01 11.43 4.66
N LEU A 329 10.39 11.78 5.88
CA LEU A 329 9.56 12.57 6.79
C LEU A 329 10.19 13.95 7.00
N LEU A 330 9.46 15.00 6.62
CA LEU A 330 9.88 16.39 6.79
C LEU A 330 9.34 16.91 8.13
N TYR A 331 10.12 16.75 9.19
CA TYR A 331 9.72 17.13 10.54
C TYR A 331 9.77 18.65 10.76
N SER A 332 8.75 19.16 11.43
CA SER A 332 8.71 20.51 11.99
C SER A 332 8.05 20.51 13.36
N PRO A 333 8.54 21.30 14.34
CA PRO A 333 7.86 21.45 15.63
C PRO A 333 6.41 21.95 15.53
N GLN A 334 6.06 22.67 14.46
CA GLN A 334 4.68 23.11 14.19
C GLN A 334 3.72 21.94 13.95
N ASP A 335 4.22 20.81 13.44
CA ASP A 335 3.40 19.62 13.19
C ASP A 335 2.85 19.03 14.50
N ILE A 336 3.57 19.21 15.62
CA ILE A 336 3.12 18.79 16.96
C ILE A 336 1.85 19.57 17.35
N MET A 337 1.85 20.89 17.10
CA MET A 337 0.70 21.74 17.45
C MET A 337 -0.52 21.38 16.59
N ILE A 338 -0.31 21.12 15.31
CA ILE A 338 -1.38 20.68 14.38
C ILE A 338 -2.00 19.37 14.87
N ASN A 339 -1.18 18.38 15.21
CA ASN A 339 -1.66 17.07 15.67
C ASN A 339 -2.35 17.16 17.04
N LYS A 340 -1.82 17.97 17.98
CA LYS A 340 -2.50 18.24 19.27
C LYS A 340 -3.87 18.86 19.04
N PHE A 341 -3.95 19.83 18.15
CA PHE A 341 -5.22 20.46 17.81
C PHE A 341 -6.24 19.43 17.28
N PHE A 342 -5.84 18.54 16.38
CA PHE A 342 -6.73 17.49 15.87
C PHE A 342 -7.17 16.49 16.96
N ILE A 343 -6.31 16.16 17.91
CA ILE A 343 -6.66 15.27 19.02
C ILE A 343 -7.68 15.94 19.94
N GLU A 344 -7.48 17.22 20.26
CA GLU A 344 -8.29 17.97 21.23
C GLU A 344 -9.64 18.44 20.66
N HIS A 345 -9.74 18.60 19.32
CA HIS A 345 -10.95 19.07 18.64
C HIS A 345 -11.59 17.98 17.78
N ARG A 346 -11.32 16.70 18.07
CA ARG A 346 -12.01 15.60 17.44
C ARG A 346 -13.49 15.64 17.82
N GLU A 347 -14.39 15.46 16.82
CA GLU A 347 -15.81 15.29 17.10
C GLU A 347 -16.02 14.09 18.02
N PRO A 348 -16.85 14.26 19.09
CA PRO A 348 -17.16 13.15 19.99
C PRO A 348 -17.80 11.99 19.25
N ASN A 349 -17.36 10.76 19.52
CA ASN A 349 -18.02 9.60 19.01
C ASN A 349 -19.34 9.37 19.80
N PRO A 350 -20.52 9.40 19.17
CA PRO A 350 -21.80 9.23 19.86
C PRO A 350 -21.95 7.83 20.52
N ASP A 351 -21.17 6.85 20.07
CA ASP A 351 -21.21 5.47 20.59
C ASP A 351 -20.27 5.27 21.81
N MET A 352 -19.59 6.33 22.27
CA MET A 352 -18.65 6.29 23.39
C MET A 352 -19.10 7.24 24.51
N ASP A 353 -18.94 6.79 25.76
CA ASP A 353 -19.14 7.65 26.91
C ASP A 353 -17.99 8.67 27.11
N ALA A 354 -18.20 9.65 27.99
CA ALA A 354 -17.22 10.70 28.22
C ALA A 354 -15.90 10.18 28.81
N GLU A 355 -15.95 9.10 29.60
CA GLU A 355 -14.75 8.49 30.21
C GLU A 355 -13.93 7.75 29.16
N GLU A 356 -14.58 7.01 28.27
CA GLU A 356 -13.94 6.32 27.15
C GLU A 356 -13.29 7.33 26.18
N GLN A 357 -13.98 8.43 25.87
CA GLN A 357 -13.43 9.51 25.04
C GLN A 357 -12.20 10.14 25.67
N ALA A 358 -12.23 10.40 26.99
CA ALA A 358 -11.08 10.95 27.70
C ALA A 358 -9.89 9.97 27.70
N ARG A 359 -10.13 8.68 27.90
CA ARG A 359 -9.09 7.63 27.82
C ARG A 359 -8.47 7.57 26.42
N LEU A 360 -9.29 7.63 25.37
CA LEU A 360 -8.82 7.66 23.99
C LEU A 360 -7.94 8.89 23.71
N MET A 361 -8.33 10.07 24.17
CA MET A 361 -7.53 11.29 24.05
C MET A 361 -6.15 11.16 24.71
N ILE A 362 -6.09 10.57 25.90
CA ILE A 362 -4.82 10.33 26.62
C ILE A 362 -3.94 9.37 25.80
N LEU A 363 -4.54 8.33 25.23
CA LEU A 363 -3.83 7.37 24.40
C LEU A 363 -3.27 8.02 23.13
N ASP A 364 -4.07 8.83 22.44
CA ASP A 364 -3.64 9.52 21.24
C ASP A 364 -2.50 10.52 21.54
N LYS A 365 -2.52 11.20 22.69
CA LYS A 365 -1.40 12.04 23.13
C LYS A 365 -0.13 11.22 23.40
N ARG A 366 -0.23 10.00 23.93
CA ARG A 366 0.92 9.09 24.10
C ARG A 366 1.49 8.63 22.76
N ARG A 367 0.63 8.27 21.81
CA ARG A 367 1.05 7.90 20.44
C ARG A 367 1.74 9.05 19.73
N LEU A 368 1.19 10.27 19.87
CA LEU A 368 1.82 11.46 19.32
C LEU A 368 3.21 11.69 19.91
N ASN A 369 3.38 11.52 21.21
CA ASN A 369 4.70 11.64 21.86
C ASN A 369 5.69 10.60 21.31
N ALA A 370 5.28 9.34 21.12
CA ALA A 370 6.13 8.32 20.51
C ALA A 370 6.55 8.69 19.07
N MET A 371 5.63 9.31 18.28
CA MET A 371 5.96 9.80 16.95
C MET A 371 6.95 10.99 17.00
N VAL A 372 6.82 11.88 17.97
CA VAL A 372 7.77 12.99 18.19
C VAL A 372 9.14 12.44 18.59
N ASP A 373 9.18 11.44 19.46
CA ASP A 373 10.42 10.78 19.88
C ASP A 373 11.10 10.09 18.71
N TYR A 374 10.33 9.42 17.84
CA TYR A 374 10.84 8.87 16.57
C TYR A 374 11.49 9.94 15.69
N CYS A 375 10.85 11.10 15.55
CA CYS A 375 11.41 12.19 14.73
C CYS A 375 12.67 12.82 15.33
N LYS A 376 12.89 12.69 16.63
CA LYS A 376 14.02 13.29 17.35
C LYS A 376 15.13 12.31 17.73
N THR A 377 14.88 11.02 17.57
CA THR A 377 15.89 10.02 17.94
C THR A 377 17.14 10.15 17.10
N THR A 378 18.28 9.91 17.73
CA THR A 378 19.57 9.73 17.05
C THR A 378 19.89 8.24 16.83
N ASP A 379 19.08 7.34 17.39
CA ASP A 379 19.22 5.89 17.20
C ASP A 379 18.66 5.46 15.86
N CYS A 380 18.84 4.18 15.49
CA CYS A 380 18.36 3.63 14.25
C CYS A 380 16.83 3.80 14.11
N LEU A 381 16.38 4.48 13.03
CA LEU A 381 14.96 4.71 12.78
C LEU A 381 14.19 3.39 12.57
N ARG A 382 14.80 2.42 11.89
CA ARG A 382 14.22 1.10 11.68
C ARG A 382 14.03 0.34 12.99
N GLU A 383 15.05 0.32 13.83
CA GLU A 383 14.98 -0.32 15.14
C GLU A 383 13.89 0.30 16.00
N TYR A 384 13.72 1.63 15.94
CA TYR A 384 12.68 2.32 16.69
C TYR A 384 11.28 1.81 16.31
N ILE A 385 11.01 1.71 15.00
CA ILE A 385 9.73 1.17 14.48
C ILE A 385 9.52 -0.27 14.94
N LEU A 386 10.53 -1.13 14.79
CA LEU A 386 10.44 -2.54 15.18
C LEU A 386 10.15 -2.70 16.68
N LYS A 387 10.88 -1.98 17.53
CA LYS A 387 10.66 -1.97 18.99
C LYS A 387 9.27 -1.46 19.37
N TYR A 388 8.74 -0.46 18.65
CA TYR A 388 7.41 0.06 18.89
C TYR A 388 6.32 -1.02 18.68
N PHE A 389 6.49 -1.87 17.68
CA PHE A 389 5.60 -3.00 17.41
C PHE A 389 5.95 -4.27 18.21
N GLY A 390 6.93 -4.20 19.13
CA GLY A 390 7.32 -5.32 20.00
C GLY A 390 8.29 -6.30 19.37
N GLU A 391 8.90 -5.94 18.23
CA GLU A 391 9.92 -6.75 17.56
C GLU A 391 11.32 -6.24 17.96
N ARG A 392 12.24 -7.18 18.15
CA ARG A 392 13.66 -6.86 18.38
C ARG A 392 14.46 -7.37 17.20
N PRO A 393 15.17 -6.48 16.49
CA PRO A 393 16.05 -6.92 15.43
C PRO A 393 17.23 -7.73 16.01
N ASP A 394 17.67 -8.74 15.28
CA ASP A 394 18.84 -9.50 15.64
C ASP A 394 20.09 -8.61 15.65
N ASN A 395 20.76 -8.54 16.79
CA ASN A 395 22.00 -7.78 16.95
C ASN A 395 23.08 -8.66 17.62
N PRO A 396 23.64 -9.63 16.87
CA PRO A 396 24.55 -10.62 17.43
C PRO A 396 25.86 -10.03 17.98
N GLY A 397 26.24 -8.82 17.53
CA GLY A 397 27.46 -8.13 17.98
C GLY A 397 27.29 -7.33 19.27
N GLY A 398 26.05 -7.17 19.76
CA GLY A 398 25.76 -6.25 20.86
C GLY A 398 26.05 -4.77 20.50
N GLY A 399 25.68 -3.85 21.38
CA GLY A 399 25.88 -2.42 21.15
C GLY A 399 24.74 -1.76 20.36
N ARG A 400 25.04 -0.60 19.74
CA ARG A 400 24.06 0.17 18.98
C ARG A 400 23.71 -0.55 17.68
N TYR A 401 22.43 -0.81 17.45
CA TYR A 401 21.96 -1.43 16.20
C TYR A 401 22.17 -0.49 15.00
N ASN A 402 22.63 -1.02 13.90
CA ASN A 402 22.82 -0.30 12.64
C ASN A 402 22.15 -1.08 11.50
N CYS A 403 21.09 -0.53 10.92
CA CYS A 403 20.37 -1.16 9.81
C CYS A 403 21.02 -0.93 8.44
N HIS A 404 22.04 -0.08 8.34
CA HIS A 404 22.68 0.32 7.08
C HIS A 404 21.71 0.89 6.01
N ASN A 405 20.48 1.27 6.42
CA ASN A 405 19.43 1.71 5.50
C ASN A 405 18.46 2.72 6.15
N CYS A 406 18.97 3.68 6.94
CA CYS A 406 18.19 4.83 7.40
C CYS A 406 19.10 6.05 7.61
N SER A 407 18.53 7.26 7.64
CA SER A 407 19.32 8.50 7.74
C SER A 407 20.16 8.62 9.01
N ASN A 408 19.86 7.87 10.08
CA ASN A 408 20.65 7.88 11.31
C ASN A 408 21.78 6.84 11.31
N CYS A 409 21.71 5.85 10.44
CA CYS A 409 22.72 4.79 10.32
C CYS A 409 23.70 5.04 9.18
N VAL A 410 23.23 5.66 8.10
CA VAL A 410 24.05 6.02 6.94
C VAL A 410 24.11 7.54 6.89
N VAL A 411 25.28 8.10 7.14
CA VAL A 411 25.53 9.54 7.06
C VAL A 411 26.11 9.82 5.68
N ASP A 412 25.34 10.51 4.84
CA ASP A 412 25.80 11.05 3.57
C ASP A 412 26.15 12.53 3.78
N GLU A 413 27.44 12.85 3.79
CA GLU A 413 27.94 14.21 4.04
C GLU A 413 27.40 15.20 2.99
N ALA A 414 27.28 14.77 1.72
CA ALA A 414 26.75 15.61 0.65
C ALA A 414 25.23 15.86 0.83
N GLU A 415 24.49 14.87 1.34
CA GLU A 415 23.08 15.03 1.66
C GLU A 415 22.89 15.96 2.87
N GLN A 416 23.76 15.90 3.88
CA GLN A 416 23.73 16.80 5.03
C GLN A 416 24.03 18.25 4.64
N GLU A 417 25.03 18.49 3.80
CA GLU A 417 25.34 19.85 3.27
C GLU A 417 24.16 20.41 2.46
N ALA A 418 23.49 19.56 1.67
CA ALA A 418 22.29 19.94 0.94
C ALA A 418 21.13 20.29 1.88
N ASP A 419 20.93 19.53 2.96
CA ASP A 419 19.90 19.77 3.96
C ASP A 419 20.11 21.10 4.71
N GLU A 420 21.36 21.49 5.00
CA GLU A 420 21.68 22.78 5.63
C GLU A 420 21.16 23.97 4.80
N ALA A 421 21.17 23.85 3.47
CA ALA A 421 20.64 24.87 2.59
C ALA A 421 19.12 25.08 2.75
N TYR A 422 18.37 24.06 3.15
CA TYR A 422 16.93 24.16 3.45
C TYR A 422 16.66 24.60 4.90
N MET A 423 17.65 24.53 5.78
CA MET A 423 17.53 25.02 7.16
C MET A 423 17.64 26.54 7.26
N TYR A 424 18.42 27.18 6.38
CA TYR A 424 18.74 28.63 6.41
C TYR A 424 18.44 29.29 5.05
N PRO A 425 17.16 29.41 4.65
CA PRO A 425 16.81 29.96 3.33
C PRO A 425 17.27 31.42 3.11
N GLY A 426 17.59 32.16 4.19
CA GLY A 426 18.10 33.51 4.12
C GLY A 426 19.51 33.65 3.54
N ASN A 427 20.33 32.59 3.54
CA ASN A 427 21.67 32.61 2.96
C ASN A 427 21.70 32.37 1.43
N ARG A 428 20.56 32.00 0.84
CA ARG A 428 20.43 31.77 -0.61
C ARG A 428 20.19 33.04 -1.42
N PHE A 429 19.92 34.20 -0.80
CA PHE A 429 19.50 35.42 -1.49
C PHE A 429 20.34 36.65 -1.15
N SER A 430 21.49 36.76 -1.81
CA SER A 430 22.04 38.05 -2.17
C SER A 430 22.09 38.25 -3.71
N ALA A 431 21.07 37.75 -4.43
CA ALA A 431 20.90 38.09 -5.85
C ALA A 431 19.42 38.47 -6.11
N PRO A 432 19.14 39.62 -6.76
CA PRO A 432 17.80 40.12 -6.99
C PRO A 432 17.03 39.22 -7.97
N VAL A 433 15.75 38.97 -7.62
CA VAL A 433 14.78 38.29 -8.49
C VAL A 433 14.45 39.20 -9.68
N SER A 434 15.33 39.28 -10.62
CA SER A 434 15.02 39.71 -11.97
C SER A 434 16.12 39.25 -12.91
N ARG A 435 15.88 38.14 -13.58
CA ARG A 435 16.34 37.80 -14.93
C ARG A 435 16.27 36.30 -15.24
N ASN A 436 15.37 35.98 -16.18
CA ASN A 436 15.54 34.97 -17.22
C ASN A 436 15.21 33.51 -16.88
N ALA A 437 14.21 32.99 -17.58
CA ALA A 437 13.93 31.55 -17.77
C ALA A 437 15.21 30.75 -18.15
N ALA A 438 16.22 31.41 -18.74
CA ALA A 438 17.53 30.82 -19.03
C ALA A 438 18.36 30.54 -17.76
N MET A 439 18.27 31.38 -16.72
CA MET A 439 18.93 31.13 -15.43
C MET A 439 18.22 30.01 -14.62
N VAL A 440 16.89 29.89 -14.74
CA VAL A 440 16.14 28.79 -14.16
C VAL A 440 16.53 27.47 -14.83
N ALA A 441 16.72 27.48 -16.16
CA ALA A 441 17.17 26.30 -16.90
C ALA A 441 18.65 25.94 -16.60
N ASP A 442 19.52 26.93 -16.41
CA ASP A 442 20.93 26.72 -16.04
C ASP A 442 21.08 26.34 -14.56
N ARG A 443 20.23 26.88 -13.70
CA ARG A 443 20.09 26.46 -12.30
C ARG A 443 19.49 25.05 -12.19
N MET A 444 18.47 24.70 -13.02
CA MET A 444 17.99 23.34 -13.17
C MET A 444 19.07 22.36 -13.65
N LYS A 445 19.96 22.79 -14.55
CA LYS A 445 21.11 21.98 -14.99
C LYS A 445 22.18 21.84 -13.91
N ARG A 446 22.46 22.88 -13.13
CA ARG A 446 23.45 22.85 -12.05
C ARG A 446 22.92 22.17 -10.80
N SER A 447 21.64 22.36 -10.45
CA SER A 447 21.00 21.59 -9.36
C SER A 447 20.79 20.14 -9.76
N ALA A 448 20.48 19.82 -11.03
CA ALA A 448 20.45 18.45 -11.52
C ALA A 448 21.85 17.78 -11.54
N ALA A 449 22.91 18.55 -11.74
CA ALA A 449 24.28 18.05 -11.64
C ALA A 449 24.74 17.91 -10.18
N ALA A 450 24.40 18.85 -9.30
CA ALA A 450 24.67 18.80 -7.88
C ALA A 450 23.76 17.76 -7.18
N ALA A 451 22.48 17.67 -7.56
CA ALA A 451 21.58 16.63 -7.07
C ALA A 451 22.00 15.23 -7.56
N LYS A 452 22.47 15.08 -8.81
CA LYS A 452 23.08 13.82 -9.25
C LYS A 452 24.33 13.44 -8.45
N SER A 453 25.04 14.40 -7.86
CA SER A 453 26.20 14.16 -6.99
C SER A 453 25.80 13.98 -5.53
N ALA A 454 24.84 14.76 -5.03
CA ALA A 454 24.41 14.75 -3.62
C ALA A 454 23.36 13.68 -3.30
N TYR A 455 22.55 13.28 -4.29
CA TYR A 455 21.56 12.19 -4.14
C TYR A 455 22.01 10.86 -4.77
N ALA A 456 23.28 10.74 -5.14
CA ALA A 456 23.89 9.46 -5.44
C ALA A 456 24.09 8.69 -4.12
N THR A 457 22.98 8.30 -3.48
CA THR A 457 23.00 7.14 -2.58
C THR A 457 23.72 6.00 -3.30
N PRO A 458 24.42 5.10 -2.59
CA PRO A 458 24.92 3.88 -3.21
C PRO A 458 23.74 3.28 -3.96
N LYS A 459 23.80 3.26 -5.28
CA LYS A 459 22.70 2.91 -6.17
C LYS A 459 22.05 1.66 -5.63
N SER A 460 20.89 1.79 -5.02
CA SER A 460 19.97 0.67 -4.89
C SER A 460 19.82 0.13 -6.30
N LYS A 461 20.09 -1.15 -6.49
CA LYS A 461 19.92 -1.79 -7.79
C LYS A 461 18.45 -1.64 -8.16
N LYS A 462 18.13 -0.70 -9.06
CA LYS A 462 16.77 -0.67 -9.63
C LYS A 462 16.53 -2.04 -10.29
N PRO A 463 15.31 -2.56 -10.30
CA PRO A 463 15.01 -3.80 -11.03
C PRO A 463 15.45 -3.72 -12.48
N GLU A 464 15.39 -2.52 -13.05
CA GLU A 464 15.90 -2.17 -14.37
C GLU A 464 17.43 -2.34 -14.47
N ASP A 465 18.18 -2.28 -13.35
CA ASP A 465 19.64 -2.52 -13.33
C ASP A 465 19.99 -4.01 -13.59
N ALA A 466 19.01 -4.91 -13.48
CA ALA A 466 19.13 -6.29 -13.93
C ALA A 466 18.97 -6.43 -15.46
N LEU A 467 18.46 -5.38 -16.12
CA LEU A 467 18.26 -5.29 -17.54
C LEU A 467 19.42 -4.52 -18.20
N ASN A 468 19.90 -5.02 -19.33
CA ASN A 468 20.75 -4.21 -20.18
C ASN A 468 19.95 -3.12 -20.88
N ASP A 469 20.58 -2.19 -21.58
CA ASP A 469 19.92 -1.07 -22.27
C ASP A 469 18.75 -1.53 -23.18
N ARG A 470 18.88 -2.68 -23.83
CA ARG A 470 17.82 -3.29 -24.66
C ARG A 470 16.66 -3.78 -23.82
N GLY A 471 16.95 -4.41 -22.70
CA GLY A 471 15.92 -4.86 -21.75
C GLY A 471 15.13 -3.69 -21.17
N VAL A 472 15.78 -2.57 -20.87
CA VAL A 472 15.12 -1.32 -20.42
C VAL A 472 14.20 -0.76 -21.51
N MET A 473 14.63 -0.77 -22.78
CA MET A 473 13.77 -0.34 -23.89
C MET A 473 12.55 -1.25 -24.05
N LEU A 474 12.73 -2.57 -23.97
CA LEU A 474 11.62 -3.52 -24.02
C LEU A 474 10.68 -3.33 -22.83
N PHE A 475 11.20 -3.18 -21.62
CA PHE A 475 10.41 -2.93 -20.41
C PHE A 475 9.50 -1.71 -20.57
N ASN A 476 10.04 -0.59 -21.05
CA ASN A 476 9.26 0.62 -21.28
C ASN A 476 8.14 0.40 -22.32
N ARG A 477 8.41 -0.39 -23.36
CA ARG A 477 7.43 -0.73 -24.38
C ARG A 477 6.31 -1.62 -23.84
N LEU A 478 6.66 -2.65 -23.06
CA LEU A 478 5.67 -3.51 -22.39
C LEU A 478 4.86 -2.74 -21.32
N ARG A 479 5.47 -1.78 -20.65
CA ARG A 479 4.79 -0.90 -19.68
C ARG A 479 3.73 -0.02 -20.36
N GLU A 480 4.05 0.53 -21.52
CA GLU A 480 3.09 1.32 -22.30
C GLU A 480 1.95 0.45 -22.86
N LEU A 481 2.26 -0.73 -23.41
CA LEU A 481 1.27 -1.71 -23.83
C LEU A 481 0.32 -2.08 -22.68
N ARG A 482 0.87 -2.41 -21.51
CA ARG A 482 0.10 -2.71 -20.30
C ARG A 482 -0.86 -1.58 -19.95
N LYS A 483 -0.39 -0.33 -20.01
CA LYS A 483 -1.20 0.87 -19.73
C LYS A 483 -2.37 1.00 -20.71
N GLN A 484 -2.13 0.81 -21.99
CA GLN A 484 -3.18 0.85 -23.03
C GLN A 484 -4.24 -0.22 -22.79
N ILE A 485 -3.84 -1.46 -22.52
CA ILE A 485 -4.76 -2.55 -22.18
C ILE A 485 -5.52 -2.25 -20.90
N ALA A 486 -4.85 -1.75 -19.85
CA ALA A 486 -5.46 -1.41 -18.59
C ALA A 486 -6.60 -0.39 -18.73
N VAL A 487 -6.37 0.66 -19.52
CA VAL A 487 -7.38 1.68 -19.83
C VAL A 487 -8.56 1.07 -20.62
N SER A 488 -8.29 0.23 -21.62
CA SER A 488 -9.35 -0.39 -22.45
C SER A 488 -10.25 -1.35 -21.65
N VAL A 489 -9.68 -2.06 -20.69
CA VAL A 489 -10.39 -3.05 -19.84
C VAL A 489 -10.96 -2.42 -18.57
N GLY A 490 -10.53 -1.19 -18.22
CA GLY A 490 -10.99 -0.48 -17.02
C GLY A 490 -10.45 -1.07 -15.71
N VAL A 491 -9.21 -1.57 -15.71
CA VAL A 491 -8.54 -2.12 -14.52
C VAL A 491 -7.18 -1.46 -14.32
N PRO A 492 -6.69 -1.37 -13.07
CA PRO A 492 -5.35 -0.85 -12.81
C PRO A 492 -4.26 -1.63 -13.56
N PRO A 493 -3.20 -0.98 -14.09
CA PRO A 493 -2.13 -1.65 -14.84
C PRO A 493 -1.47 -2.81 -14.10
N TYR A 494 -1.24 -2.68 -12.80
CA TYR A 494 -0.63 -3.72 -11.98
C TYR A 494 -1.52 -4.98 -11.80
N VAL A 495 -2.83 -4.87 -12.05
CA VAL A 495 -3.75 -6.02 -12.04
C VAL A 495 -3.51 -6.91 -13.26
N ILE A 496 -3.14 -6.33 -14.40
CA ILE A 496 -2.74 -7.08 -15.59
C ILE A 496 -1.43 -7.79 -15.29
N PHE A 497 -0.33 -7.04 -15.17
CA PHE A 497 0.97 -7.55 -14.79
C PHE A 497 1.71 -6.53 -13.90
N SER A 498 2.41 -7.01 -12.87
CA SER A 498 3.28 -6.15 -12.04
C SER A 498 4.53 -5.73 -12.83
N ASP A 499 5.24 -4.69 -12.39
CA ASP A 499 6.52 -4.30 -13.00
C ASP A 499 7.53 -5.46 -12.90
N ARG A 500 7.55 -6.19 -11.77
CA ARG A 500 8.37 -7.39 -11.60
C ARG A 500 8.05 -8.47 -12.64
N THR A 501 6.78 -8.66 -12.98
CA THR A 501 6.36 -9.60 -14.03
C THR A 501 6.88 -9.14 -15.40
N LEU A 502 6.79 -7.83 -15.71
CA LEU A 502 7.32 -7.28 -16.96
C LEU A 502 8.85 -7.42 -17.06
N ILE A 503 9.56 -7.23 -15.95
CA ILE A 503 11.01 -7.43 -15.89
C ILE A 503 11.36 -8.90 -16.12
N ASP A 504 10.63 -9.83 -15.51
CA ASP A 504 10.84 -11.26 -15.71
C ASP A 504 10.55 -11.67 -17.18
N MET A 505 9.54 -11.04 -17.83
CA MET A 505 9.32 -11.15 -19.28
C MET A 505 10.53 -10.65 -20.08
N CYS A 506 11.13 -9.51 -19.70
CA CYS A 506 12.30 -8.97 -20.37
C CYS A 506 13.55 -9.84 -20.21
N LEU A 507 13.68 -10.53 -19.08
CA LEU A 507 14.80 -11.44 -18.79
C LEU A 507 14.64 -12.79 -19.50
N LYS A 508 13.42 -13.35 -19.50
CA LYS A 508 13.11 -14.67 -20.08
C LYS A 508 12.80 -14.63 -21.57
N VAL A 509 12.30 -13.50 -22.06
CA VAL A 509 11.94 -13.29 -23.47
C VAL A 509 11.08 -14.44 -24.02
N PRO A 510 9.87 -14.67 -23.47
CA PRO A 510 9.06 -15.84 -23.81
C PRO A 510 8.52 -15.78 -25.25
N PHE A 511 8.65 -16.90 -26.00
CA PHE A 511 8.19 -17.05 -27.38
C PHE A 511 7.00 -18.00 -27.56
N ASN A 512 6.66 -18.75 -26.52
CA ASN A 512 5.56 -19.71 -26.54
C ASN A 512 4.82 -19.72 -25.21
N GLU A 513 3.70 -20.45 -25.18
CA GLU A 513 2.84 -20.54 -24.00
C GLU A 513 3.56 -21.06 -22.75
N GLU A 514 4.35 -22.12 -22.90
CA GLU A 514 5.07 -22.74 -21.79
C GLU A 514 6.08 -21.76 -21.15
N GLU A 515 6.82 -21.06 -21.98
CA GLU A 515 7.76 -20.03 -21.54
C GLU A 515 7.04 -18.85 -20.88
N MET A 516 5.90 -18.41 -21.45
CA MET A 516 5.12 -17.30 -20.88
C MET A 516 4.50 -17.69 -19.52
N LEU A 517 4.04 -18.92 -19.36
CA LEU A 517 3.53 -19.45 -18.08
C LEU A 517 4.66 -19.65 -17.04
N SER A 518 5.90 -19.74 -17.49
CA SER A 518 7.07 -19.77 -16.58
C SER A 518 7.40 -18.40 -15.98
N VAL A 519 6.86 -17.31 -16.53
CA VAL A 519 7.06 -15.95 -16.03
C VAL A 519 6.33 -15.78 -14.70
N SER A 520 7.01 -15.25 -13.70
CA SER A 520 6.43 -15.02 -12.37
C SER A 520 5.25 -14.04 -12.43
N GLY A 521 4.10 -14.44 -11.89
CA GLY A 521 2.89 -13.62 -11.90
C GLY A 521 2.01 -13.77 -13.15
N VAL A 522 2.35 -14.71 -14.05
CA VAL A 522 1.52 -15.12 -15.20
C VAL A 522 0.86 -16.46 -14.87
N GLY A 523 -0.42 -16.43 -14.55
CA GLY A 523 -1.27 -17.61 -14.42
C GLY A 523 -2.04 -17.87 -15.72
N GLU A 524 -2.64 -19.07 -15.86
CA GLU A 524 -3.36 -19.51 -17.07
C GLU A 524 -4.39 -18.49 -17.53
N ASN A 525 -5.25 -17.99 -16.65
CA ASN A 525 -6.27 -16.99 -16.98
C ASN A 525 -5.70 -15.67 -17.52
N LYS A 526 -4.56 -15.22 -16.97
CA LYS A 526 -3.88 -14.01 -17.45
C LYS A 526 -3.18 -14.26 -18.79
N TYR A 527 -2.64 -15.46 -18.98
CA TYR A 527 -2.07 -15.87 -20.26
C TYR A 527 -3.13 -15.86 -21.36
N GLU A 528 -4.27 -16.52 -21.13
CA GLU A 528 -5.37 -16.56 -22.11
C GLU A 528 -5.85 -15.17 -22.53
N ARG A 529 -5.91 -14.21 -21.57
CA ARG A 529 -6.40 -12.86 -21.83
C ARG A 529 -5.35 -11.93 -22.44
N TYR A 530 -4.11 -12.02 -22.00
CA TYR A 530 -3.09 -11.02 -22.29
C TYR A 530 -1.80 -11.62 -22.85
N GLY A 531 -1.50 -12.88 -22.59
CA GLY A 531 -0.19 -13.49 -22.87
C GLY A 531 0.25 -13.34 -24.32
N LYS A 532 -0.65 -13.63 -25.26
CA LYS A 532 -0.35 -13.51 -26.71
C LYS A 532 0.04 -12.10 -27.12
N VAL A 533 -0.73 -11.09 -26.67
CA VAL A 533 -0.48 -9.69 -27.04
C VAL A 533 0.90 -9.22 -26.52
N PHE A 534 1.29 -9.67 -25.31
CA PHE A 534 2.62 -9.35 -24.77
C PHE A 534 3.74 -10.11 -25.50
N MET A 535 3.54 -11.35 -25.89
CA MET A 535 4.50 -12.10 -26.70
C MET A 535 4.67 -11.49 -28.10
N ASP A 536 3.59 -11.10 -28.74
CA ASP A 536 3.62 -10.42 -30.05
C ASP A 536 4.43 -9.12 -29.96
N GLU A 537 4.24 -8.32 -28.91
CA GLU A 537 4.99 -7.09 -28.67
C GLU A 537 6.49 -7.35 -28.42
N ILE A 538 6.83 -8.42 -27.68
CA ILE A 538 8.23 -8.85 -27.49
C ILE A 538 8.84 -9.26 -28.84
N TYR A 539 8.11 -10.00 -29.65
CA TYR A 539 8.56 -10.44 -30.97
C TYR A 539 8.82 -9.25 -31.89
N ASP A 540 7.86 -8.32 -32.00
CA ASP A 540 7.96 -7.12 -32.82
C ASP A 540 9.14 -6.23 -32.41
N PHE A 541 9.39 -6.11 -31.11
CA PHE A 541 10.55 -5.39 -30.60
C PHE A 541 11.87 -6.01 -31.06
N LEU A 542 11.99 -7.33 -30.97
CA LEU A 542 13.22 -8.04 -31.34
C LEU A 542 13.45 -8.04 -32.86
N ASP A 543 12.38 -8.18 -33.65
CA ASP A 543 12.49 -8.15 -35.11
C ASP A 543 12.86 -6.77 -35.63
N GLY A 544 12.26 -5.72 -35.06
CA GLY A 544 12.63 -4.34 -35.38
C GLY A 544 14.10 -4.02 -35.05
N MET A 545 14.65 -4.64 -34.01
CA MET A 545 16.08 -4.49 -33.69
C MET A 545 16.99 -5.21 -34.67
N LYS A 546 16.59 -6.40 -35.18
CA LYS A 546 17.37 -7.13 -36.20
C LYS A 546 17.45 -6.34 -37.50
N GLN A 547 16.35 -5.71 -37.93
CA GLN A 547 16.30 -4.87 -39.11
C GLN A 547 17.15 -3.60 -39.00
N ASN A 548 17.25 -2.99 -37.81
CA ASN A 548 18.10 -1.81 -37.57
C ASN A 548 19.60 -2.16 -37.48
N LEU A 549 19.96 -3.40 -37.12
CA LEU A 549 21.35 -3.86 -37.11
C LEU A 549 21.84 -4.34 -38.52
N ALA A 550 20.88 -4.62 -39.42
CA ALA A 550 21.15 -5.01 -40.80
C ALA A 550 21.26 -3.81 -41.77
N ARG A 551 20.92 -2.61 -41.30
CA ARG A 551 21.13 -1.33 -41.99
C ARG A 551 22.36 -0.62 -41.45
#